data_9b3fd18e7375693cb68cb7382ef9c618
#
_entry.id   9b3fd18e7375693cb68cb7382ef9c618
#
_cell.length_a   1.000
_cell.length_b   1.000
_cell.length_c   1.000
_cell.angle_alpha   90.00
_cell.angle_beta   90.00
_cell.angle_gamma   90.00
#
_symmetry.space_group_name_H-M   'P 1'
#
loop_
_entity.id
_entity.type
_entity.pdbx_description
1 polymer ?
#
loop_
_entity_poly.entity_id
_entity_poly.type
_entity_poly.pdbx_seq_one_letter_code
_entity_poly.pdbx_strand_id
1 'polypeptide(L)'
;MKLGHVALDGSKIAANASVHKAMSYGRMGETEKRLAAEVSAWLSQAETTDAAEDRAHGSDQRGDEMPDWVANKAARLERIRAAKAFLEAEAKQPPPDDEDGPGPSSGMMKSGKPQRGADGGPPDRAQRNFTDPDSRIQPLRSKAVIAGYNAQIAVDGAHQIIVAQRLQTSPADARALPGLLADVRTVLGANPEEVSADAGYCDEQNLQHLARRRINAYIAPGRARHGEKHAAGSRRWPKGSRKAAMATKLKRAGRRSRYRLRKQIVEPVFGQIKQARGFRQFLLRGLNKVRGEWAMVCTVHNLLKLAKATG
;
A
#
# COMPACT_ATOMS: atom_id res chain seq x y z
N MET A 1 9.88 17.49 26.39
CA MET A 1 9.02 18.24 25.46
C MET A 1 7.66 17.56 25.43
N LYS A 2 6.54 18.24 25.72
CA LYS A 2 5.21 17.63 25.57
C LYS A 2 4.82 17.69 24.10
N LEU A 3 4.58 16.55 23.50
CA LEU A 3 4.08 16.47 22.14
C LEU A 3 2.56 16.71 22.17
N GLY A 4 2.12 17.90 21.78
CA GLY A 4 0.73 18.29 21.82
C GLY A 4 -0.11 17.57 20.77
N HIS A 5 -0.35 18.19 19.63
CA HIS A 5 -1.18 17.66 18.54
C HIS A 5 -0.35 17.09 17.40
N VAL A 6 -0.65 15.87 16.98
CA VAL A 6 -0.06 15.23 15.79
C VAL A 6 -1.14 14.95 14.77
N ALA A 7 -0.90 15.31 13.51
CA ALA A 7 -1.78 14.99 12.39
C ALA A 7 -1.22 13.81 11.58
N LEU A 8 -2.06 12.82 11.30
CA LEU A 8 -1.71 11.67 10.47
C LEU A 8 -2.38 11.80 9.10
N ASP A 9 -1.64 11.48 8.05
CA ASP A 9 -2.20 11.37 6.70
C ASP A 9 -1.36 10.44 5.83
N GLY A 10 -1.99 9.91 4.78
CA GLY A 10 -1.37 9.07 3.78
C GLY A 10 -1.52 9.64 2.36
N SER A 11 -0.51 9.42 1.54
CA SER A 11 -0.56 9.82 0.14
C SER A 11 -0.04 8.72 -0.78
N LYS A 12 -0.75 8.49 -1.87
CA LYS A 12 -0.33 7.54 -2.88
C LYS A 12 0.77 8.17 -3.73
N ILE A 13 1.91 7.49 -3.83
CA ILE A 13 3.07 7.89 -4.63
C ILE A 13 3.35 6.78 -5.63
N ALA A 14 3.58 7.14 -6.89
CA ALA A 14 3.83 6.18 -7.96
C ALA A 14 5.13 5.40 -7.69
N ALA A 15 5.14 4.12 -8.02
CA ALA A 15 6.36 3.31 -8.10
C ALA A 15 7.09 3.56 -9.42
N ASN A 16 8.34 3.18 -9.50
CA ASN A 16 9.08 3.11 -10.76
C ASN A 16 8.65 1.88 -11.57
N ALA A 17 7.35 1.82 -11.87
CA ALA A 17 6.72 0.72 -12.58
C ALA A 17 5.43 1.15 -13.26
N SER A 18 5.15 0.58 -14.43
CA SER A 18 3.90 0.83 -15.14
C SER A 18 2.78 -0.06 -14.61
N VAL A 19 1.56 0.47 -14.52
CA VAL A 19 0.33 -0.30 -14.24
C VAL A 19 0.14 -1.45 -15.21
N HIS A 20 0.48 -1.24 -16.49
CA HIS A 20 0.33 -2.24 -17.55
C HIS A 20 1.27 -3.45 -17.41
N LYS A 21 2.28 -3.37 -16.54
CA LYS A 21 3.16 -4.50 -16.19
C LYS A 21 2.63 -5.33 -15.03
N ALA A 22 1.45 -5.02 -14.50
CA ALA A 22 0.77 -5.84 -13.51
C ALA A 22 -0.12 -6.89 -14.19
N MET A 23 -0.12 -8.11 -13.66
CA MET A 23 -0.99 -9.19 -14.14
C MET A 23 -1.76 -9.78 -12.95
N SER A 24 -3.04 -10.13 -13.17
CA SER A 24 -3.87 -10.79 -12.16
C SER A 24 -3.58 -12.28 -12.09
N TYR A 25 -3.82 -12.90 -10.93
CA TYR A 25 -3.57 -14.32 -10.69
C TYR A 25 -4.33 -15.22 -11.65
N GLY A 26 -5.64 -14.97 -11.88
CA GLY A 26 -6.41 -15.70 -12.87
C GLY A 26 -5.81 -15.63 -14.27
N ARG A 27 -5.44 -14.41 -14.71
CA ARG A 27 -4.78 -14.22 -16.03
C ARG A 27 -3.39 -14.87 -16.09
N MET A 28 -2.66 -14.93 -14.96
CA MET A 28 -1.39 -15.65 -14.89
C MET A 28 -1.61 -17.14 -15.17
N GLY A 29 -2.63 -17.76 -14.55
CA GLY A 29 -2.97 -19.18 -14.75
C GLY A 29 -3.34 -19.50 -16.20
N GLU A 30 -4.17 -18.67 -16.84
CA GLU A 30 -4.53 -18.83 -18.27
C GLU A 30 -3.30 -18.68 -19.18
N THR A 31 -2.48 -17.65 -18.92
CA THR A 31 -1.29 -17.39 -19.74
C THR A 31 -0.24 -18.48 -19.55
N GLU A 32 -0.06 -18.99 -18.34
CA GLU A 32 0.83 -20.10 -18.03
C GLU A 32 0.47 -21.34 -18.84
N LYS A 33 -0.81 -21.77 -18.80
CA LYS A 33 -1.29 -22.92 -19.54
C LYS A 33 -1.03 -22.79 -21.05
N ARG A 34 -1.33 -21.63 -21.60
CA ARG A 34 -1.11 -21.35 -23.03
C ARG A 34 0.37 -21.38 -23.41
N LEU A 35 1.23 -20.67 -22.67
CA LEU A 35 2.66 -20.63 -22.96
C LEU A 35 3.33 -21.99 -22.77
N ALA A 36 2.92 -22.75 -21.75
CA ALA A 36 3.41 -24.11 -21.53
C ALA A 36 3.06 -25.03 -22.70
N ALA A 37 1.83 -24.98 -23.20
CA ALA A 37 1.41 -25.75 -24.36
C ALA A 37 2.18 -25.37 -25.62
N GLU A 38 2.39 -24.06 -25.88
CA GLU A 38 3.14 -23.58 -27.03
C GLU A 38 4.62 -24.01 -27.01
N VAL A 39 5.27 -23.94 -25.81
CA VAL A 39 6.66 -24.38 -25.64
C VAL A 39 6.76 -25.91 -25.77
N SER A 40 5.84 -26.67 -25.15
CA SER A 40 5.82 -28.13 -25.24
C SER A 40 5.60 -28.64 -26.68
N ALA A 41 4.67 -28.00 -27.42
CA ALA A 41 4.40 -28.37 -28.81
C ALA A 41 5.64 -28.18 -29.70
N TRP A 42 6.37 -27.06 -29.47
CA TRP A 42 7.60 -26.81 -30.22
C TRP A 42 8.71 -27.84 -29.86
N LEU A 43 8.91 -28.13 -28.57
CA LEU A 43 9.89 -29.15 -28.14
C LEU A 43 9.60 -30.51 -28.74
N SER A 44 8.33 -30.96 -28.73
CA SER A 44 7.95 -32.23 -29.33
C SER A 44 8.14 -32.24 -30.86
N GLN A 45 7.95 -31.11 -31.52
CA GLN A 45 8.20 -31.00 -32.95
C GLN A 45 9.71 -31.00 -33.24
N ALA A 46 10.52 -30.35 -32.42
CA ALA A 46 11.98 -30.39 -32.55
C ALA A 46 12.52 -31.80 -32.34
N GLU A 47 12.10 -32.49 -31.27
CA GLU A 47 12.47 -33.92 -31.02
C GLU A 47 12.10 -34.84 -32.18
N THR A 48 10.95 -34.65 -32.82
CA THR A 48 10.55 -35.47 -33.97
C THR A 48 11.38 -35.16 -35.22
N THR A 49 11.77 -33.89 -35.40
CA THR A 49 12.64 -33.46 -36.52
C THR A 49 14.06 -33.97 -36.31
N ASP A 50 14.62 -33.81 -35.11
CA ASP A 50 15.96 -34.30 -34.75
C ASP A 50 16.04 -35.85 -34.93
N ALA A 51 15.02 -36.57 -34.46
CA ALA A 51 14.97 -38.02 -34.64
C ALA A 51 14.84 -38.47 -36.12
N ALA A 52 14.29 -37.65 -37.01
CA ALA A 52 14.22 -37.86 -38.43
C ALA A 52 15.57 -37.52 -39.12
N GLU A 53 16.23 -36.44 -38.71
CA GLU A 53 17.53 -36.01 -39.21
C GLU A 53 18.66 -36.98 -38.77
N ASP A 54 18.67 -37.44 -37.50
CA ASP A 54 19.61 -38.45 -37.00
C ASP A 54 19.52 -39.77 -37.79
N ARG A 55 18.32 -40.17 -38.22
CA ARG A 55 18.14 -41.36 -39.09
C ARG A 55 18.64 -41.16 -40.52
N ALA A 56 18.63 -39.92 -41.02
CA ALA A 56 19.02 -39.56 -42.37
C ALA A 56 20.51 -39.22 -42.55
N HIS A 57 21.15 -38.62 -41.54
CA HIS A 57 22.45 -37.97 -41.67
C HIS A 57 23.45 -38.27 -40.54
N GLY A 58 23.10 -39.11 -39.53
CA GLY A 58 23.98 -39.42 -38.40
C GLY A 58 24.05 -38.31 -37.33
N SER A 59 24.44 -38.69 -36.10
CA SER A 59 24.33 -37.86 -34.86
C SER A 59 25.31 -36.73 -34.69
N ASP A 60 26.12 -36.35 -35.70
CA ASP A 60 27.28 -35.42 -35.53
C ASP A 60 27.00 -33.96 -35.91
N GLN A 61 25.82 -33.61 -36.37
CA GLN A 61 25.45 -32.20 -36.67
C GLN A 61 24.23 -31.82 -35.82
N ARG A 62 24.52 -31.20 -34.67
CA ARG A 62 23.44 -30.62 -33.80
C ARG A 62 23.32 -29.13 -34.07
N GLY A 63 22.16 -28.75 -34.59
CA GLY A 63 21.68 -27.37 -34.59
C GLY A 63 20.87 -27.08 -33.32
N ASP A 64 21.51 -27.16 -32.15
CA ASP A 64 20.85 -27.13 -30.84
C ASP A 64 20.46 -25.71 -30.36
N GLU A 65 20.39 -24.72 -31.22
CA GLU A 65 19.99 -23.38 -30.78
C GLU A 65 18.49 -23.20 -30.73
N MET A 66 17.94 -23.10 -29.50
CA MET A 66 16.55 -22.75 -29.28
C MET A 66 16.24 -21.38 -29.90
N PRO A 67 15.29 -21.27 -30.83
CA PRO A 67 14.94 -19.99 -31.44
C PRO A 67 14.61 -18.91 -30.38
N ASP A 68 15.03 -17.67 -30.60
CA ASP A 68 14.84 -16.54 -29.68
C ASP A 68 13.38 -16.37 -29.25
N TRP A 69 12.43 -16.63 -30.13
CA TRP A 69 11.02 -16.51 -29.76
C TRP A 69 10.55 -17.57 -28.77
N VAL A 70 11.11 -18.79 -28.79
CA VAL A 70 10.86 -19.86 -27.82
C VAL A 70 11.53 -19.53 -26.51
N ALA A 71 12.81 -19.14 -26.55
CA ALA A 71 13.58 -18.71 -25.38
C ALA A 71 12.85 -17.55 -24.67
N ASN A 72 12.33 -16.57 -25.40
CA ASN A 72 11.56 -15.46 -24.85
C ASN A 72 10.23 -15.93 -24.22
N LYS A 73 9.54 -16.92 -24.82
CA LYS A 73 8.31 -17.51 -24.26
C LYS A 73 8.61 -18.31 -23.00
N ALA A 74 9.67 -19.12 -22.99
CA ALA A 74 10.11 -19.88 -21.83
C ALA A 74 10.49 -18.95 -20.66
N ALA A 75 11.30 -17.92 -20.91
CA ALA A 75 11.66 -16.91 -19.92
C ALA A 75 10.43 -16.16 -19.36
N ARG A 76 9.44 -15.89 -20.21
CA ARG A 76 8.17 -15.28 -19.78
C ARG A 76 7.34 -16.22 -18.93
N LEU A 77 7.30 -17.51 -19.28
CA LEU A 77 6.61 -18.55 -18.53
C LEU A 77 7.20 -18.67 -17.11
N GLU A 78 8.51 -18.72 -16.98
CA GLU A 78 9.21 -18.76 -15.69
C GLU A 78 8.89 -17.54 -14.81
N ARG A 79 8.88 -16.32 -15.39
CA ARG A 79 8.50 -15.11 -14.66
C ARG A 79 7.06 -15.15 -14.16
N ILE A 80 6.14 -15.70 -14.95
CA ILE A 80 4.74 -15.86 -14.56
C ILE A 80 4.61 -16.89 -13.44
N ARG A 81 5.29 -18.05 -13.53
CA ARG A 81 5.33 -19.08 -12.48
C ARG A 81 5.88 -18.52 -11.17
N ALA A 82 6.98 -17.80 -11.21
CA ALA A 82 7.56 -17.17 -10.04
C ALA A 82 6.61 -16.14 -9.39
N ALA A 83 5.93 -15.33 -10.20
CA ALA A 83 4.96 -14.36 -9.72
C ALA A 83 3.73 -15.03 -9.08
N LYS A 84 3.26 -16.12 -9.68
CA LYS A 84 2.14 -16.93 -9.19
C LYS A 84 2.48 -17.62 -7.86
N ALA A 85 3.63 -18.28 -7.79
CA ALA A 85 4.12 -18.95 -6.58
C ALA A 85 4.27 -17.95 -5.41
N PHE A 86 4.73 -16.74 -5.69
CA PHE A 86 4.82 -15.70 -4.67
C PHE A 86 3.44 -15.29 -4.13
N LEU A 87 2.44 -15.08 -4.99
CA LEU A 87 1.07 -14.76 -4.56
C LEU A 87 0.47 -15.91 -3.74
N GLU A 88 0.74 -17.15 -4.11
CA GLU A 88 0.31 -18.34 -3.38
C GLU A 88 0.97 -18.43 -1.99
N ALA A 89 2.27 -18.13 -1.91
CA ALA A 89 3.00 -18.07 -0.64
C ALA A 89 2.46 -16.93 0.26
N GLU A 90 2.22 -15.74 -0.32
CA GLU A 90 1.62 -14.60 0.38
C GLU A 90 0.22 -14.94 0.93
N ALA A 91 -0.60 -15.69 0.17
CA ALA A 91 -1.93 -16.11 0.60
C ALA A 91 -1.90 -17.15 1.74
N LYS A 92 -0.84 -17.95 1.84
CA LYS A 92 -0.65 -18.96 2.91
C LYS A 92 -0.14 -18.34 4.20
N GLN A 93 0.59 -17.21 4.12
CA GLN A 93 1.08 -16.54 5.32
C GLN A 93 -0.10 -15.93 6.09
N PRO A 94 -0.13 -16.06 7.43
CA PRO A 94 -1.01 -15.21 8.21
C PRO A 94 -0.65 -13.76 7.87
N PRO A 95 -1.64 -12.85 7.86
CA PRO A 95 -1.31 -11.43 7.72
C PRO A 95 -0.25 -11.09 8.76
N PRO A 96 0.79 -10.32 8.40
CA PRO A 96 1.86 -10.00 9.32
C PRO A 96 1.23 -9.47 10.62
N ASP A 97 1.55 -10.14 11.73
CA ASP A 97 1.31 -9.62 13.06
C ASP A 97 2.17 -8.35 13.14
N ASP A 98 1.53 -7.20 12.99
CA ASP A 98 2.14 -5.96 13.46
C ASP A 98 2.29 -6.15 14.97
N GLU A 99 3.52 -6.25 15.46
CA GLU A 99 3.87 -6.59 16.85
C GLU A 99 3.17 -5.72 17.92
N ASP A 100 2.43 -4.69 17.51
CA ASP A 100 1.63 -3.77 18.35
C ASP A 100 0.23 -3.45 17.78
N GLY A 101 -0.20 -4.10 16.73
CA GLY A 101 -1.51 -3.88 16.10
C GLY A 101 -2.54 -4.92 16.51
N PRO A 102 -3.83 -4.56 16.61
CA PRO A 102 -4.88 -5.55 16.74
C PRO A 102 -4.80 -6.49 15.54
N GLY A 103 -4.76 -7.79 15.81
CA GLY A 103 -4.68 -8.85 14.82
C GLY A 103 -5.67 -8.66 13.67
N PRO A 104 -5.51 -9.39 12.57
CA PRO A 104 -6.27 -9.16 11.36
C PRO A 104 -7.74 -9.22 11.66
N SER A 105 -8.40 -8.07 11.59
CA SER A 105 -9.83 -8.10 11.42
C SER A 105 -10.04 -8.87 10.12
N SER A 106 -10.69 -10.01 10.20
CA SER A 106 -11.19 -10.76 9.05
C SER A 106 -11.99 -9.76 8.21
N GLY A 107 -11.27 -9.07 7.32
CA GLY A 107 -11.80 -7.98 6.54
C GLY A 107 -12.74 -8.55 5.50
N MET A 108 -13.96 -8.72 5.90
CA MET A 108 -15.06 -8.81 4.95
C MET A 108 -15.04 -7.54 4.13
N MET A 109 -14.76 -7.64 2.84
CA MET A 109 -15.05 -6.55 1.92
C MET A 109 -16.52 -6.14 2.11
N LYS A 110 -16.86 -4.89 1.80
CA LYS A 110 -18.24 -4.39 1.76
C LYS A 110 -19.22 -5.30 0.97
N SER A 111 -18.72 -6.27 0.22
CA SER A 111 -19.49 -7.25 -0.56
C SER A 111 -19.61 -8.64 0.10
N GLY A 112 -19.12 -8.85 1.32
CA GLY A 112 -19.21 -10.14 2.01
C GLY A 112 -18.40 -11.28 1.38
N LYS A 113 -17.52 -10.98 0.41
CA LYS A 113 -16.70 -12.00 -0.27
C LYS A 113 -15.39 -12.23 0.46
N PRO A 114 -14.96 -13.50 0.64
CA PRO A 114 -13.69 -13.83 1.28
C PRO A 114 -12.52 -13.22 0.49
N GLN A 115 -11.46 -12.80 1.20
CA GLN A 115 -10.22 -12.31 0.59
C GLN A 115 -9.39 -13.43 -0.05
N ARG A 116 -9.73 -14.69 0.19
CA ARG A 116 -9.12 -15.87 -0.41
C ARG A 116 -10.00 -16.41 -1.53
N GLY A 117 -9.41 -17.09 -2.51
CA GLY A 117 -10.11 -17.89 -3.49
C GLY A 117 -10.90 -19.01 -2.81
N ALA A 118 -11.84 -19.63 -3.53
CA ALA A 118 -12.69 -20.69 -3.02
C ALA A 118 -11.91 -21.92 -2.53
N ASP A 119 -10.70 -22.11 -3.05
CA ASP A 119 -9.72 -23.17 -2.74
C ASP A 119 -8.70 -22.77 -1.67
N GLY A 120 -8.87 -21.62 -1.01
CA GLY A 120 -7.94 -21.09 -0.01
C GLY A 120 -6.69 -20.40 -0.60
N GLY A 121 -6.53 -20.39 -1.91
CA GLY A 121 -5.48 -19.70 -2.66
C GLY A 121 -5.70 -18.20 -2.81
N PRO A 122 -4.84 -17.52 -3.60
CA PRO A 122 -5.02 -16.12 -3.95
C PRO A 122 -6.34 -15.91 -4.71
N PRO A 123 -7.06 -14.82 -4.51
CA PRO A 123 -8.20 -14.49 -5.35
C PRO A 123 -7.74 -14.19 -6.79
N ASP A 124 -8.53 -14.51 -7.81
CA ASP A 124 -8.21 -14.29 -9.22
C ASP A 124 -7.76 -12.85 -9.54
N ARG A 125 -8.27 -11.88 -8.79
CA ARG A 125 -7.93 -10.47 -8.92
C ARG A 125 -6.64 -10.07 -8.21
N ALA A 126 -5.99 -10.96 -7.41
CA ALA A 126 -4.69 -10.67 -6.82
C ALA A 126 -3.71 -10.34 -7.95
N GLN A 127 -2.94 -9.27 -7.80
CA GLN A 127 -2.08 -8.77 -8.88
C GLN A 127 -0.64 -8.64 -8.40
N ARG A 128 0.29 -8.88 -9.32
CA ARG A 128 1.71 -8.62 -9.12
C ARG A 128 2.27 -7.86 -10.32
N ASN A 129 3.09 -6.85 -10.05
CA ASN A 129 3.78 -6.10 -11.08
C ASN A 129 5.13 -6.77 -11.38
N PHE A 130 5.46 -6.97 -12.66
CA PHE A 130 6.72 -7.62 -13.06
C PHE A 130 7.93 -6.69 -13.00
N THR A 131 7.73 -5.37 -12.99
CA THR A 131 8.82 -4.38 -12.92
C THR A 131 9.19 -4.05 -11.48
N ASP A 132 8.18 -3.86 -10.62
CA ASP A 132 8.34 -3.66 -9.17
C ASP A 132 7.34 -4.57 -8.44
N PRO A 133 7.80 -5.79 -8.08
CA PRO A 133 6.93 -6.81 -7.51
C PRO A 133 6.28 -6.44 -6.18
N ASP A 134 6.85 -5.49 -5.43
CA ASP A 134 6.31 -5.03 -4.14
C ASP A 134 5.29 -3.91 -4.29
N SER A 135 5.27 -3.22 -5.44
CA SER A 135 4.25 -2.21 -5.72
C SER A 135 2.86 -2.84 -5.85
N ARG A 136 1.84 -2.10 -5.47
CA ARG A 136 0.44 -2.52 -5.59
C ARG A 136 -0.37 -1.47 -6.35
N ILE A 137 -1.48 -1.89 -6.91
CA ILE A 137 -2.42 -0.97 -7.55
C ILE A 137 -3.03 -0.06 -6.47
N GLN A 138 -2.77 1.23 -6.59
CA GLN A 138 -3.25 2.27 -5.70
C GLN A 138 -4.35 3.08 -6.39
N PRO A 139 -5.58 3.09 -5.87
CA PRO A 139 -6.64 3.93 -6.41
C PRO A 139 -6.41 5.39 -6.04
N LEU A 140 -6.56 6.28 -7.01
CA LEU A 140 -6.51 7.73 -6.81
C LEU A 140 -7.91 8.32 -6.65
N ARG A 141 -8.00 9.54 -6.12
CA ARG A 141 -9.28 10.27 -6.00
C ARG A 141 -9.94 10.56 -7.34
N SER A 142 -9.16 10.68 -8.41
CA SER A 142 -9.60 10.85 -9.80
C SER A 142 -10.20 9.60 -10.44
N LYS A 143 -10.39 8.51 -9.69
CA LYS A 143 -10.74 7.16 -10.16
C LYS A 143 -9.67 6.49 -11.02
N ALA A 144 -8.57 7.16 -11.37
CA ALA A 144 -7.40 6.55 -11.98
C ALA A 144 -6.70 5.63 -10.98
N VAL A 145 -5.87 4.73 -11.49
CA VAL A 145 -5.04 3.82 -10.70
C VAL A 145 -3.57 3.99 -11.05
N ILE A 146 -2.70 3.80 -10.08
CA ILE A 146 -1.25 3.77 -10.28
C ILE A 146 -0.66 2.51 -9.68
N ALA A 147 0.42 1.99 -10.25
CA ALA A 147 1.32 1.10 -9.53
C ALA A 147 2.10 1.96 -8.55
N GLY A 148 2.03 1.66 -7.25
CA GLY A 148 2.63 2.56 -6.26
C GLY A 148 2.58 2.04 -4.85
N TYR A 149 2.92 2.95 -3.95
CA TYR A 149 2.96 2.73 -2.52
C TYR A 149 2.10 3.77 -1.80
N ASN A 150 1.70 3.43 -0.59
CA ASN A 150 0.97 4.33 0.28
C ASN A 150 1.96 4.91 1.32
N ALA A 151 2.41 6.13 1.08
CA ALA A 151 3.32 6.86 1.94
C ALA A 151 2.56 7.53 3.07
N GLN A 152 2.92 7.22 4.30
CA GLN A 152 2.27 7.62 5.53
C GLN A 152 3.20 8.53 6.34
N ILE A 153 2.65 9.60 6.93
CA ILE A 153 3.40 10.51 7.83
C ILE A 153 2.58 10.88 9.05
N ALA A 154 3.29 11.11 10.14
CA ALA A 154 2.81 11.77 11.33
C ALA A 154 3.52 13.12 11.46
N VAL A 155 2.78 14.21 11.58
CA VAL A 155 3.29 15.57 11.51
C VAL A 155 2.93 16.33 12.79
N ASP A 156 3.94 16.98 13.40
CA ASP A 156 3.74 17.85 14.54
C ASP A 156 2.91 19.09 14.18
N GLY A 157 1.97 19.42 15.05
CA GLY A 157 1.04 20.53 14.85
C GLY A 157 1.63 21.91 14.99
N ALA A 158 2.76 22.06 15.69
CA ALA A 158 3.36 23.36 15.98
C ALA A 158 4.28 23.82 14.83
N HIS A 159 5.12 22.95 14.30
CA HIS A 159 6.18 23.31 13.35
C HIS A 159 6.07 22.59 12.00
N GLN A 160 5.11 21.69 11.84
CA GLN A 160 4.95 20.83 10.65
C GLN A 160 6.19 19.97 10.38
N ILE A 161 6.85 19.50 11.44
CA ILE A 161 7.94 18.52 11.38
C ILE A 161 7.34 17.12 11.25
N ILE A 162 7.89 16.30 10.37
CA ILE A 162 7.53 14.89 10.25
C ILE A 162 8.20 14.14 11.40
N VAL A 163 7.40 13.68 12.36
CA VAL A 163 7.88 12.99 13.58
C VAL A 163 7.89 11.47 13.42
N ALA A 164 7.14 10.93 12.47
CA ALA A 164 7.22 9.52 12.07
C ALA A 164 6.78 9.38 10.60
N GLN A 165 7.29 8.36 9.94
CA GLN A 165 6.94 8.03 8.58
C GLN A 165 6.89 6.52 8.38
N ARG A 166 5.99 6.04 7.54
CA ARG A 166 5.91 4.65 7.10
C ARG A 166 5.58 4.56 5.63
N LEU A 167 6.01 3.47 5.01
CA LEU A 167 5.62 3.12 3.65
C LEU A 167 4.95 1.76 3.67
N GLN A 168 3.77 1.67 3.10
CA GLN A 168 3.03 0.42 2.99
C GLN A 168 2.56 0.15 1.57
N THR A 169 2.35 -1.11 1.27
CA THR A 169 1.83 -1.57 -0.03
C THR A 169 0.29 -1.53 -0.06
N SER A 170 -0.34 -1.69 1.10
CA SER A 170 -1.80 -1.64 1.23
C SER A 170 -2.35 -0.26 0.89
N PRO A 171 -3.42 -0.15 0.09
CA PRO A 171 -4.11 1.12 -0.16
C PRO A 171 -4.90 1.63 1.04
N ALA A 172 -5.18 0.80 2.06
CA ALA A 172 -5.96 1.15 3.24
C ALA A 172 -5.10 1.85 4.28
N ASP A 173 -5.51 3.06 4.70
CA ASP A 173 -4.76 3.87 5.65
C ASP A 173 -4.90 3.40 7.10
N ALA A 174 -6.01 2.72 7.44
CA ALA A 174 -6.30 2.26 8.80
C ALA A 174 -5.18 1.41 9.42
N ARG A 175 -4.54 0.55 8.61
CA ARG A 175 -3.46 -0.33 9.06
C ARG A 175 -2.18 0.41 9.46
N ALA A 176 -2.00 1.66 9.02
CA ALA A 176 -0.80 2.43 9.32
C ALA A 176 -0.81 3.06 10.72
N LEU A 177 -1.99 3.29 11.31
CA LEU A 177 -2.12 4.09 12.52
C LEU A 177 -1.37 3.52 13.73
N PRO A 178 -1.52 2.22 14.09
CA PRO A 178 -0.82 1.68 15.25
C PRO A 178 0.69 1.80 15.13
N GLY A 179 1.23 1.42 13.96
CA GLY A 179 2.65 1.47 13.68
C GLY A 179 3.20 2.90 13.65
N LEU A 180 2.50 3.87 13.03
CA LEU A 180 2.91 5.28 13.07
C LEU A 180 2.98 5.81 14.50
N LEU A 181 2.02 5.45 15.37
CA LEU A 181 2.02 5.86 16.77
C LEU A 181 3.12 5.20 17.58
N ALA A 182 3.47 3.96 17.24
CA ALA A 182 4.63 3.29 17.84
C ALA A 182 5.93 4.02 17.46
N ASP A 183 6.11 4.37 16.18
CA ASP A 183 7.28 5.14 15.71
C ASP A 183 7.36 6.53 16.36
N VAL A 184 6.22 7.24 16.47
CA VAL A 184 6.17 8.53 17.20
C VAL A 184 6.67 8.36 18.62
N ARG A 185 6.21 7.32 19.32
CA ARG A 185 6.64 7.05 20.71
C ARG A 185 8.13 6.69 20.80
N THR A 186 8.63 5.91 19.85
CA THR A 186 10.06 5.53 19.80
C THR A 186 10.95 6.76 19.60
N VAL A 187 10.58 7.65 18.68
CA VAL A 187 11.37 8.85 18.35
C VAL A 187 11.30 9.90 19.47
N LEU A 188 10.15 10.08 20.11
CA LEU A 188 9.90 11.19 21.03
C LEU A 188 9.81 10.79 22.50
N GLY A 189 9.87 9.48 22.81
CA GLY A 189 9.80 8.95 24.17
C GLY A 189 8.39 9.00 24.80
N ALA A 190 7.39 9.56 24.11
CA ALA A 190 6.04 9.75 24.64
C ALA A 190 4.95 9.64 23.56
N ASN A 191 3.73 9.31 23.99
CA ASN A 191 2.56 9.43 23.12
C ASN A 191 2.17 10.90 22.94
N PRO A 192 1.62 11.30 21.75
CA PRO A 192 1.03 12.61 21.58
C PRO A 192 -0.22 12.77 22.48
N GLU A 193 -0.49 13.98 22.95
CA GLU A 193 -1.71 14.28 23.69
C GLU A 193 -2.94 14.15 22.81
N GLU A 194 -2.83 14.59 21.57
CA GLU A 194 -3.92 14.62 20.59
C GLU A 194 -3.48 14.08 19.23
N VAL A 195 -4.38 13.38 18.57
CA VAL A 195 -4.18 12.89 17.20
C VAL A 195 -5.36 13.25 16.32
N SER A 196 -5.09 13.79 15.15
CA SER A 196 -6.10 13.94 14.08
C SER A 196 -5.70 13.14 12.85
N ALA A 197 -6.68 12.47 12.24
CA ALA A 197 -6.48 11.73 11.00
C ALA A 197 -7.78 11.76 10.16
N ASP A 198 -7.66 11.39 8.88
CA ASP A 198 -8.83 11.34 8.01
C ASP A 198 -9.72 10.12 8.28
N ALA A 199 -10.84 10.04 7.53
CA ALA A 199 -11.80 8.95 7.70
C ALA A 199 -11.23 7.57 7.30
N GLY A 200 -10.14 7.53 6.56
CA GLY A 200 -9.46 6.29 6.17
C GLY A 200 -8.86 5.55 7.35
N TYR A 201 -8.51 6.26 8.42
CA TYR A 201 -7.98 5.69 9.66
C TYR A 201 -9.04 5.29 10.69
N CYS A 202 -10.32 5.61 10.45
CA CYS A 202 -11.37 5.40 11.43
C CYS A 202 -11.94 3.99 11.38
N ASP A 203 -11.48 3.12 12.25
CA ASP A 203 -12.13 1.86 12.58
C ASP A 203 -12.28 1.69 14.10
N GLU A 204 -13.00 0.68 14.54
CA GLU A 204 -13.26 0.44 15.98
C GLU A 204 -11.96 0.06 16.70
N GLN A 205 -11.06 -0.68 16.04
CA GLN A 205 -9.80 -1.15 16.61
C GLN A 205 -8.83 0.03 16.81
N ASN A 206 -8.68 0.90 15.81
CA ASN A 206 -7.86 2.10 15.92
C ASN A 206 -8.38 3.05 17.01
N LEU A 207 -9.69 3.25 17.09
CA LEU A 207 -10.28 4.06 18.16
C LEU A 207 -10.07 3.44 19.53
N GLN A 208 -10.10 2.10 19.64
CA GLN A 208 -9.78 1.39 20.87
C GLN A 208 -8.30 1.51 21.22
N HIS A 209 -7.41 1.37 20.25
CA HIS A 209 -5.96 1.52 20.41
C HIS A 209 -5.59 2.90 20.95
N LEU A 210 -6.15 3.96 20.36
CA LEU A 210 -5.96 5.34 20.82
C LEU A 210 -6.47 5.55 22.24
N ALA A 211 -7.64 5.00 22.57
CA ALA A 211 -8.21 5.09 23.91
C ALA A 211 -7.34 4.38 24.97
N ARG A 212 -6.82 3.18 24.67
CA ARG A 212 -5.90 2.44 25.57
C ARG A 212 -4.61 3.23 25.85
N ARG A 213 -4.10 3.95 24.85
CA ARG A 213 -2.91 4.81 24.97
C ARG A 213 -3.21 6.19 25.59
N ARG A 214 -4.47 6.46 25.96
CA ARG A 214 -4.96 7.75 26.48
C ARG A 214 -4.71 8.92 25.54
N ILE A 215 -4.75 8.68 24.23
CA ILE A 215 -4.59 9.69 23.19
C ILE A 215 -5.96 10.26 22.83
N ASN A 216 -6.09 11.57 22.87
CA ASN A 216 -7.31 12.28 22.53
C ASN A 216 -7.50 12.35 21.00
N ALA A 217 -8.28 11.46 20.42
CA ALA A 217 -8.42 11.32 18.97
C ALA A 217 -9.47 12.25 18.37
N TYR A 218 -9.19 12.74 17.16
CA TYR A 218 -10.10 13.48 16.28
C TYR A 218 -10.07 12.89 14.88
N ILE A 219 -10.81 11.81 14.66
CA ILE A 219 -10.84 11.05 13.39
C ILE A 219 -12.27 11.00 12.88
N ALA A 220 -12.51 11.46 11.65
CA ALA A 220 -13.84 11.44 11.10
C ALA A 220 -14.34 9.99 10.90
N PRO A 221 -15.48 9.58 11.48
CA PRO A 221 -15.98 8.21 11.33
C PRO A 221 -16.57 7.92 9.94
N GLY A 222 -16.71 8.95 9.09
CA GLY A 222 -17.18 8.85 7.71
C GLY A 222 -16.82 10.10 6.93
N ARG A 223 -17.01 10.06 5.62
CA ARG A 223 -16.82 11.24 4.77
C ARG A 223 -17.98 12.21 4.96
N ALA A 224 -17.66 13.43 5.35
CA ALA A 224 -18.62 14.55 5.29
C ALA A 224 -18.85 14.94 3.82
N ARG A 225 -20.09 15.25 3.47
CA ARG A 225 -20.43 15.85 2.17
C ARG A 225 -20.00 17.31 2.14
N HIS A 226 -19.76 17.84 0.94
CA HIS A 226 -19.48 19.26 0.77
C HIS A 226 -20.67 20.08 1.32
N GLY A 227 -20.39 21.06 2.18
CA GLY A 227 -21.43 21.88 2.83
C GLY A 227 -21.91 21.37 4.20
N GLU A 228 -21.56 20.15 4.65
CA GLU A 228 -21.90 19.69 6.00
C GLU A 228 -21.21 20.51 7.10
N LYS A 229 -21.98 20.86 8.13
CA LYS A 229 -21.52 21.73 9.26
C LYS A 229 -20.46 21.06 10.15
N HIS A 230 -20.34 19.73 10.10
CA HIS A 230 -19.40 18.96 10.94
C HIS A 230 -18.74 17.80 10.17
N ALA A 231 -17.57 17.39 10.64
CA ALA A 231 -16.75 16.36 10.00
C ALA A 231 -17.28 14.92 10.19
N ALA A 232 -18.29 14.71 11.03
CA ALA A 232 -18.81 13.38 11.32
C ALA A 232 -19.67 12.78 10.19
N GLY A 233 -20.10 13.58 9.21
CA GLY A 233 -21.03 13.15 8.16
C GLY A 233 -22.43 12.84 8.68
N SER A 234 -23.32 12.49 7.76
CA SER A 234 -24.74 12.17 8.05
C SER A 234 -24.97 10.70 8.44
N ARG A 235 -23.95 9.84 8.30
CA ARG A 235 -24.08 8.40 8.58
C ARG A 235 -24.38 8.14 10.06
N ARG A 236 -25.34 7.27 10.32
CA ARG A 236 -25.63 6.74 11.67
C ARG A 236 -24.72 5.53 11.96
N TRP A 237 -24.21 5.47 13.17
CA TRP A 237 -23.39 4.38 13.67
C TRP A 237 -24.14 3.61 14.76
N PRO A 238 -23.84 2.31 14.98
CA PRO A 238 -24.47 1.54 16.05
C PRO A 238 -24.30 2.24 17.41
N LYS A 239 -25.39 2.28 18.19
CA LYS A 239 -25.34 2.84 19.56
C LYS A 239 -24.26 2.10 20.37
N GLY A 240 -23.52 2.83 21.20
CA GLY A 240 -22.43 2.27 22.01
C GLY A 240 -21.11 2.04 21.29
N SER A 241 -21.05 2.12 19.94
CA SER A 241 -19.80 1.99 19.21
C SER A 241 -18.89 3.20 19.41
N ARG A 242 -17.56 2.99 19.34
CA ARG A 242 -16.57 4.07 19.42
C ARG A 242 -16.70 5.06 18.27
N LYS A 243 -17.12 4.59 17.09
CA LYS A 243 -17.45 5.46 15.96
C LYS A 243 -18.64 6.38 16.24
N ALA A 244 -19.68 5.89 16.95
CA ALA A 244 -20.79 6.73 17.38
C ALA A 244 -20.33 7.80 18.39
N ALA A 245 -19.51 7.42 19.37
CA ALA A 245 -18.94 8.36 20.33
C ALA A 245 -18.07 9.42 19.62
N MET A 246 -17.22 9.02 18.67
CA MET A 246 -16.40 9.95 17.86
C MET A 246 -17.26 10.88 17.00
N ALA A 247 -18.33 10.37 16.38
CA ALA A 247 -19.30 11.20 15.64
C ALA A 247 -19.90 12.27 16.54
N THR A 248 -20.36 11.90 17.75
CA THR A 248 -20.92 12.81 18.74
C THR A 248 -19.90 13.87 19.17
N LYS A 249 -18.64 13.44 19.46
CA LYS A 249 -17.54 14.34 19.82
C LYS A 249 -17.29 15.40 18.74
N LEU A 250 -17.19 14.98 17.48
CA LEU A 250 -16.96 15.90 16.37
C LEU A 250 -18.14 16.82 16.07
N LYS A 251 -19.38 16.34 16.28
CA LYS A 251 -20.61 17.15 16.14
C LYS A 251 -20.67 18.25 17.21
N ARG A 252 -20.40 17.90 18.48
CA ARG A 252 -20.41 18.87 19.59
C ARG A 252 -19.35 19.97 19.41
N ALA A 253 -18.16 19.61 18.94
CA ALA A 253 -17.09 20.56 18.67
C ALA A 253 -17.34 21.45 17.44
N GLY A 254 -18.16 20.99 16.50
CA GLY A 254 -18.56 21.75 15.30
C GLY A 254 -17.36 22.33 14.54
N ARG A 255 -17.40 23.64 14.30
CA ARG A 255 -16.31 24.38 13.63
C ARG A 255 -15.04 24.54 14.47
N ARG A 256 -15.13 24.40 15.80
CA ARG A 256 -13.97 24.47 16.74
C ARG A 256 -13.26 23.12 16.88
N SER A 257 -13.71 22.08 16.16
CA SER A 257 -13.09 20.76 16.24
C SER A 257 -11.62 20.81 15.79
N ARG A 258 -10.75 20.25 16.61
CA ARG A 258 -9.32 20.07 16.28
C ARG A 258 -9.09 19.16 15.06
N TYR A 259 -10.09 18.40 14.66
CA TYR A 259 -10.06 17.66 13.37
C TYR A 259 -9.71 18.55 12.16
N ARG A 260 -10.13 19.84 12.19
CA ARG A 260 -9.86 20.78 11.08
C ARG A 260 -8.40 21.20 10.98
N LEU A 261 -7.67 21.16 12.09
CA LEU A 261 -6.24 21.47 12.10
C LEU A 261 -5.45 20.53 11.20
N ARG A 262 -5.94 19.29 10.98
CA ARG A 262 -5.33 18.34 10.06
C ARG A 262 -5.01 18.97 8.70
N LYS A 263 -5.97 19.70 8.12
CA LYS A 263 -5.79 20.36 6.81
C LYS A 263 -4.66 21.41 6.82
N GLN A 264 -4.45 22.07 7.93
CA GLN A 264 -3.41 23.08 8.07
C GLN A 264 -2.06 22.49 8.45
N ILE A 265 -2.02 21.28 9.04
CA ILE A 265 -0.80 20.65 9.53
C ILE A 265 -0.20 19.73 8.45
N VAL A 266 -0.93 18.70 8.02
CA VAL A 266 -0.35 17.61 7.20
C VAL A 266 -0.52 17.84 5.69
N GLU A 267 -1.62 18.46 5.25
CA GLU A 267 -1.83 18.69 3.81
C GLU A 267 -0.75 19.59 3.19
N PRO A 268 -0.29 20.71 3.84
CA PRO A 268 0.82 21.51 3.34
C PRO A 268 2.14 20.74 3.23
N VAL A 269 2.40 19.78 4.12
CA VAL A 269 3.61 18.94 4.07
C VAL A 269 3.63 18.10 2.81
N PHE A 270 2.54 17.40 2.51
CA PHE A 270 2.43 16.67 1.24
C PHE A 270 2.43 17.60 0.02
N GLY A 271 1.85 18.80 0.13
CA GLY A 271 1.93 19.84 -0.90
C GLY A 271 3.37 20.25 -1.19
N GLN A 272 4.18 20.49 -0.17
CA GLN A 272 5.60 20.80 -0.32
C GLN A 272 6.39 19.65 -0.94
N ILE A 273 6.13 18.40 -0.53
CA ILE A 273 6.81 17.23 -1.09
C ILE A 273 6.42 17.03 -2.56
N LYS A 274 5.12 17.02 -2.87
CA LYS A 274 4.61 16.63 -4.21
C LYS A 274 4.60 17.76 -5.23
N GLN A 275 4.32 18.99 -4.81
CA GLN A 275 4.18 20.12 -5.73
C GLN A 275 5.46 20.97 -5.76
N ALA A 276 5.93 21.46 -4.62
CA ALA A 276 7.08 22.35 -4.60
C ALA A 276 8.40 21.62 -4.95
N ARG A 277 8.55 20.34 -4.52
CA ARG A 277 9.77 19.55 -4.79
C ARG A 277 9.59 18.51 -5.91
N GLY A 278 8.40 18.39 -6.47
CA GLY A 278 8.11 17.50 -7.59
C GLY A 278 8.16 16.00 -7.27
N PHE A 279 8.26 15.59 -6.00
CA PHE A 279 8.36 14.18 -5.65
C PHE A 279 7.00 13.48 -5.74
N ARG A 280 6.70 12.93 -6.92
CA ARG A 280 5.44 12.25 -7.24
C ARG A 280 5.61 10.77 -7.55
N GLN A 281 6.84 10.33 -7.73
CA GLN A 281 7.21 8.96 -8.10
C GLN A 281 8.50 8.57 -7.41
N PHE A 282 8.58 7.35 -6.93
CA PHE A 282 9.82 6.74 -6.44
C PHE A 282 10.74 6.41 -7.61
N LEU A 283 12.03 6.54 -7.41
CA LEU A 283 13.07 6.20 -8.39
C LEU A 283 13.59 4.78 -8.18
N LEU A 284 13.60 4.32 -6.94
CA LEU A 284 14.02 2.98 -6.57
C LEU A 284 12.88 1.96 -6.71
N ARG A 285 13.23 0.66 -6.70
CA ARG A 285 12.30 -0.47 -6.77
C ARG A 285 12.53 -1.41 -5.60
N GLY A 286 11.44 -2.09 -5.18
CA GLY A 286 11.45 -2.98 -4.03
C GLY A 286 11.25 -2.23 -2.71
N LEU A 287 10.40 -2.79 -1.84
CA LEU A 287 9.88 -2.12 -0.65
C LEU A 287 10.97 -1.56 0.26
N ASN A 288 12.07 -2.31 0.48
CA ASN A 288 13.14 -1.88 1.38
C ASN A 288 13.88 -0.64 0.87
N LYS A 289 14.21 -0.60 -0.43
CA LYS A 289 14.89 0.54 -1.05
C LYS A 289 13.96 1.76 -1.08
N VAL A 290 12.70 1.56 -1.43
CA VAL A 290 11.69 2.62 -1.48
C VAL A 290 11.37 3.17 -0.08
N ARG A 291 11.44 2.36 0.97
CA ARG A 291 11.38 2.84 2.37
C ARG A 291 12.53 3.78 2.71
N GLY A 292 13.74 3.45 2.29
CA GLY A 292 14.92 4.33 2.47
C GLY A 292 14.77 5.65 1.71
N GLU A 293 14.28 5.59 0.46
CA GLU A 293 13.99 6.78 -0.34
C GLU A 293 12.93 7.67 0.33
N TRP A 294 11.84 7.07 0.85
CA TRP A 294 10.82 7.82 1.58
C TRP A 294 11.35 8.46 2.86
N ALA A 295 12.17 7.74 3.62
CA ALA A 295 12.83 8.28 4.81
C ALA A 295 13.71 9.49 4.47
N MET A 296 14.49 9.42 3.39
CA MET A 296 15.30 10.54 2.91
C MET A 296 14.46 11.76 2.54
N VAL A 297 13.36 11.58 1.81
CA VAL A 297 12.43 12.66 1.45
C VAL A 297 11.86 13.35 2.69
N CYS A 298 11.47 12.57 3.71
CA CYS A 298 10.97 13.11 4.98
C CYS A 298 12.07 13.87 5.75
N THR A 299 13.30 13.34 5.77
CA THR A 299 14.46 13.99 6.39
C THR A 299 14.77 15.34 5.73
N VAL A 300 14.80 15.38 4.39
CA VAL A 300 15.01 16.63 3.64
C VAL A 300 13.90 17.64 3.95
N HIS A 301 12.65 17.20 4.09
CA HIS A 301 11.57 18.09 4.51
C HIS A 301 11.87 18.73 5.88
N ASN A 302 12.28 17.92 6.85
CA ASN A 302 12.57 18.40 8.20
C ASN A 302 13.80 19.34 8.24
N LEU A 303 14.86 19.01 7.50
CA LEU A 303 16.05 19.88 7.39
C LEU A 303 15.70 21.25 6.79
N LEU A 304 14.87 21.30 5.76
CA LEU A 304 14.41 22.56 5.16
C LEU A 304 13.52 23.38 6.12
N LYS A 305 12.73 22.70 6.97
CA LYS A 305 11.99 23.39 8.04
C LYS A 305 12.92 23.97 9.09
N LEU A 306 13.93 23.21 9.50
CA LEU A 306 14.94 23.66 10.46
C LEU A 306 15.71 24.87 9.92
N ALA A 307 16.23 24.79 8.70
CA ALA A 307 16.96 25.88 8.06
C ALA A 307 16.15 27.18 8.00
N LYS A 308 14.83 27.09 7.75
CA LYS A 308 13.94 28.28 7.76
C LYS A 308 13.64 28.83 9.15
N ALA A 309 13.82 28.03 10.20
CA ALA A 309 13.59 28.47 11.58
C ALA A 309 14.84 29.09 12.22
N THR A 310 16.02 28.82 11.66
CA THR A 310 17.33 29.31 12.16
C THR A 310 17.93 30.45 11.34
N GLY A 311 17.43 30.74 10.16
CA GLY A 311 17.81 31.86 9.30
C GLY A 311 16.73 32.91 9.22
#